data_d3e0f567ebc30fc1770b65ae6ef4c37c
#
_entry.id   d3e0f567ebc30fc1770b65ae6ef4c37c
#
_cell.length_a   1.000
_cell.length_b   1.000
_cell.length_c   1.000
_cell.angle_alpha   90.00
_cell.angle_beta   90.00
_cell.angle_gamma   90.00
#
_symmetry.space_group_name_H-M   'P 1'
#
loop_
_entity.id
_entity.type
_entity.pdbx_description
1 polymer ?
#
loop_
_entity_poly.entity_id
_entity_poly.type
_entity_poly.pdbx_seq_one_letter_code
_entity_poly.pdbx_strand_id
1 'polypeptide(L)'
;MKAKLCLHGVDVKHQAQLVGLVKKLLPSAKVSYKVKEKYFPDNDMYKCRVARFQPKSKGAGYRVLCSWGVLLVSDKLVNVADITLEFARDNAAAVAAVRLLLEQLLAGKQHFVLDEPDLARRLDLLRGRYYLDNLEGYDRERATTALCCHVPWQLYSINKLWEQLLWGGGIQRTLWRQLRVKLRRLRSVLSLVKPLFSAADYWKELVKKQADVLSDVREYDVLLQTCERLRLHGGSLEQAKHLSQQQSPLIVQKTGGVNGSGLQLQQLLQGMRQQAQVRSVGQLQLNAVTHELASLLLALQQAAGEHCDMSLQSFFSRRFRSWGRKLVALPWQENDMRDMEQLHKVRIKLKRFRYALQSVPEMAASPQLLLSLKYLQDMLGLLHDDYVNEQYLAQLVAAHDELPELRYEVAMLRGWERAKADAALEQLTGQWQEFSLLLSEWIEELE
;
A
#
# COMPACT_ATOMS: atom_id res chain seq x y z
N MET A 1 -19.69 -9.86 20.59
CA MET A 1 -18.26 -9.39 20.75
C MET A 1 -18.16 -7.87 20.60
N LYS A 2 -17.25 -7.19 21.36
CA LYS A 2 -17.03 -5.74 21.23
C LYS A 2 -16.03 -5.46 20.11
N ALA A 3 -16.35 -4.51 19.26
CA ALA A 3 -15.49 -3.98 18.22
C ALA A 3 -15.09 -2.54 18.54
N LYS A 4 -13.98 -2.08 17.93
CA LYS A 4 -13.48 -0.72 18.08
C LYS A 4 -13.04 -0.19 16.72
N LEU A 5 -13.35 1.09 16.47
CA LEU A 5 -12.86 1.87 15.36
C LEU A 5 -12.27 3.16 15.95
N CYS A 6 -11.04 3.47 15.62
CA CYS A 6 -10.33 4.66 16.11
C CYS A 6 -10.05 5.62 14.96
N LEU A 7 -10.39 6.89 15.16
CA LEU A 7 -10.05 7.99 14.26
C LEU A 7 -9.09 8.92 15.00
N HIS A 8 -7.93 9.19 14.39
CA HIS A 8 -6.96 10.17 14.87
C HIS A 8 -7.17 11.49 14.14
N GLY A 9 -7.34 12.58 14.90
CA GLY A 9 -7.50 13.94 14.36
C GLY A 9 -6.15 14.57 14.05
N VAL A 10 -5.86 14.76 12.75
CA VAL A 10 -4.56 15.23 12.26
C VAL A 10 -4.36 16.73 12.53
N ASP A 11 -5.41 17.52 12.40
CA ASP A 11 -5.42 18.97 12.60
C ASP A 11 -6.01 19.42 13.94
N VAL A 12 -6.38 18.46 14.80
CA VAL A 12 -6.96 18.75 16.12
C VAL A 12 -5.85 19.08 17.12
N LYS A 13 -5.67 20.36 17.40
CA LYS A 13 -4.62 20.85 18.32
C LYS A 13 -5.10 20.95 19.79
N HIS A 14 -6.40 21.03 20.02
CA HIS A 14 -6.96 21.29 21.35
C HIS A 14 -8.06 20.31 21.73
N GLN A 15 -7.99 19.84 22.98
CA GLN A 15 -9.00 19.01 23.64
C GLN A 15 -10.44 19.50 23.42
N ALA A 16 -10.66 20.82 23.55
CA ALA A 16 -11.99 21.41 23.46
C ALA A 16 -12.65 21.17 22.10
N GLN A 17 -11.88 21.13 21.02
CA GLN A 17 -12.37 20.86 19.67
C GLN A 17 -12.91 19.43 19.56
N LEU A 18 -12.14 18.43 20.03
CA LEU A 18 -12.49 17.02 19.96
C LEU A 18 -13.74 16.70 20.78
N VAL A 19 -13.75 17.14 22.05
CA VAL A 19 -14.88 16.93 22.95
C VAL A 19 -16.11 17.72 22.49
N GLY A 20 -15.92 18.96 22.01
CA GLY A 20 -16.98 19.80 21.47
C GLY A 20 -17.65 19.19 20.24
N LEU A 21 -16.87 18.58 19.33
CA LEU A 21 -17.39 17.89 18.16
C LEU A 21 -18.31 16.74 18.56
N VAL A 22 -17.86 15.86 19.46
CA VAL A 22 -18.68 14.70 19.90
C VAL A 22 -19.88 15.14 20.74
N LYS A 23 -19.76 16.21 21.53
CA LYS A 23 -20.94 16.79 22.25
C LYS A 23 -22.03 17.27 21.30
N LYS A 24 -21.66 17.87 20.16
CA LYS A 24 -22.62 18.30 19.14
C LYS A 24 -23.36 17.12 18.50
N LEU A 25 -22.64 16.02 18.26
CA LEU A 25 -23.20 14.80 17.66
C LEU A 25 -24.02 13.98 18.67
N LEU A 26 -23.69 14.02 19.94
CA LEU A 26 -24.32 13.28 21.03
C LEU A 26 -24.73 14.22 22.19
N PRO A 27 -25.65 15.17 21.97
CA PRO A 27 -25.97 16.20 22.96
C PRO A 27 -26.59 15.65 24.26
N SER A 28 -27.27 14.53 24.17
CA SER A 28 -27.91 13.88 25.32
C SER A 28 -27.07 12.81 26.00
N ALA A 29 -25.84 12.54 25.55
CA ALA A 29 -25.01 11.50 26.12
C ALA A 29 -24.52 11.87 27.53
N LYS A 30 -24.44 10.87 28.41
CA LYS A 30 -23.77 11.01 29.70
C LYS A 30 -22.26 11.01 29.47
N VAL A 31 -21.56 12.02 30.02
CA VAL A 31 -20.11 12.18 29.85
C VAL A 31 -19.39 11.94 31.17
N SER A 32 -18.33 11.16 31.15
CA SER A 32 -17.42 10.96 32.27
C SER A 32 -15.97 11.12 31.82
N TYR A 33 -15.11 11.59 32.73
CA TYR A 33 -13.70 11.87 32.43
C TYR A 33 -12.78 10.99 33.28
N LYS A 34 -11.65 10.59 32.71
CA LYS A 34 -10.58 9.95 33.44
C LYS A 34 -9.22 10.24 32.79
N VAL A 35 -8.15 10.10 33.57
CA VAL A 35 -6.77 10.06 33.06
C VAL A 35 -6.35 8.60 32.88
N LYS A 36 -5.65 8.31 31.81
CA LYS A 36 -4.98 7.05 31.55
C LYS A 36 -3.50 7.31 31.39
N GLU A 37 -2.71 6.57 32.13
CA GLU A 37 -1.27 6.56 32.02
C GLU A 37 -0.81 5.09 31.94
N LYS A 38 0.06 4.78 31.01
CA LYS A 38 0.59 3.42 30.81
C LYS A 38 2.04 3.54 30.35
N TYR A 39 2.91 2.77 30.98
CA TYR A 39 4.31 2.60 30.61
C TYR A 39 4.52 1.29 29.89
N PHE A 40 5.44 1.27 28.94
CA PHE A 40 5.79 0.13 28.13
C PHE A 40 7.28 -0.14 28.20
N PRO A 41 7.75 -1.32 27.78
CA PRO A 41 9.17 -1.55 27.53
C PRO A 41 9.76 -0.48 26.60
N ASP A 42 11.08 -0.27 26.63
CA ASP A 42 11.81 0.70 25.82
C ASP A 42 11.52 2.18 26.19
N ASN A 43 11.10 2.45 27.44
CA ASN A 43 10.75 3.79 27.95
C ASN A 43 9.57 4.47 27.21
N ASP A 44 8.79 3.75 26.45
CA ASP A 44 7.58 4.30 25.82
C ASP A 44 6.52 4.61 26.89
N MET A 45 5.79 5.69 26.70
CA MET A 45 4.78 6.15 27.65
C MET A 45 3.54 6.66 26.92
N TYR A 46 2.38 6.30 27.46
CA TYR A 46 1.09 6.87 27.04
C TYR A 46 0.47 7.61 28.20
N LYS A 47 0.21 8.91 28.01
CA LYS A 47 -0.45 9.76 29.00
C LYS A 47 -1.55 10.58 28.35
N CYS A 48 -2.78 10.18 28.60
CA CYS A 48 -3.95 10.81 27.97
C CYS A 48 -5.10 11.03 28.95
N ARG A 49 -5.84 12.11 28.72
CA ARG A 49 -7.18 12.32 29.27
C ARG A 49 -8.19 11.66 28.36
N VAL A 50 -9.24 11.09 28.91
CA VAL A 50 -10.29 10.38 28.15
C VAL A 50 -11.65 10.87 28.62
N ALA A 51 -12.45 11.41 27.69
CA ALA A 51 -13.86 11.65 27.89
C ALA A 51 -14.65 10.48 27.31
N ARG A 52 -15.53 9.88 28.12
CA ARG A 52 -16.41 8.78 27.70
C ARG A 52 -17.82 9.30 27.54
N PHE A 53 -18.38 9.13 26.36
CA PHE A 53 -19.77 9.44 26.04
C PHE A 53 -20.58 8.17 25.97
N GLN A 54 -21.65 8.09 26.77
CA GLN A 54 -22.60 6.98 26.76
C GLN A 54 -23.98 7.51 26.38
N PRO A 55 -24.60 6.98 25.29
CA PRO A 55 -25.99 7.30 24.96
C PRO A 55 -26.91 6.95 26.11
N LYS A 56 -27.96 7.75 26.33
CA LYS A 56 -28.94 7.53 27.41
C LYS A 56 -29.86 6.34 27.15
N SER A 57 -30.03 5.93 25.87
CA SER A 57 -30.87 4.80 25.52
C SER A 57 -30.30 3.50 26.11
N LYS A 58 -31.10 2.82 26.96
CA LYS A 58 -30.76 1.49 27.46
C LYS A 58 -30.65 0.54 26.25
N GLY A 59 -29.49 -0.12 26.09
CA GLY A 59 -29.26 -1.04 24.96
C GLY A 59 -28.70 -0.45 23.69
N ALA A 60 -28.27 0.81 23.66
CA ALA A 60 -27.64 1.44 22.48
C ALA A 60 -26.46 0.64 21.90
N GLY A 61 -25.82 -0.22 22.71
CA GLY A 61 -24.78 -1.15 22.24
C GLY A 61 -23.48 -0.50 21.77
N TYR A 62 -23.35 0.81 21.89
CA TYR A 62 -22.12 1.55 21.53
C TYR A 62 -21.76 2.62 22.54
N ARG A 63 -20.50 3.09 22.50
CA ARG A 63 -19.99 4.23 23.23
C ARG A 63 -18.89 4.93 22.45
N VAL A 64 -18.67 6.21 22.74
CA VAL A 64 -17.64 7.03 22.11
C VAL A 64 -16.63 7.46 23.16
N LEU A 65 -15.36 7.31 22.87
CA LEU A 65 -14.26 7.77 23.70
C LEU A 65 -13.49 8.85 22.94
N CYS A 66 -13.27 10.01 23.58
CA CYS A 66 -12.33 11.01 23.09
C CYS A 66 -11.08 10.94 23.95
N SER A 67 -9.93 10.68 23.36
CA SER A 67 -8.64 10.63 24.04
C SER A 67 -7.74 11.74 23.50
N TRP A 68 -7.08 12.46 24.39
CA TRP A 68 -6.12 13.52 24.01
C TRP A 68 -4.96 13.55 25.01
N GLY A 69 -3.77 13.78 24.52
CA GLY A 69 -2.54 13.80 25.30
C GLY A 69 -1.34 13.47 24.44
N VAL A 70 -0.42 12.70 24.99
CA VAL A 70 0.83 12.36 24.34
C VAL A 70 1.13 10.86 24.43
N LEU A 71 1.81 10.38 23.39
CA LEU A 71 2.41 9.07 23.30
C LEU A 71 3.90 9.27 23.02
N LEU A 72 4.77 8.80 23.92
CA LEU A 72 6.20 8.76 23.71
C LEU A 72 6.56 7.40 23.11
N VAL A 73 7.21 7.38 21.96
CA VAL A 73 7.64 6.17 21.26
C VAL A 73 9.05 6.35 20.73
N SER A 74 9.99 5.56 21.21
CA SER A 74 11.40 5.64 20.76
C SER A 74 11.91 7.09 20.79
N ASP A 75 11.73 7.76 21.91
CA ASP A 75 12.11 9.18 22.17
C ASP A 75 11.38 10.24 21.32
N LYS A 76 10.35 9.84 20.59
CA LYS A 76 9.52 10.77 19.80
C LYS A 76 8.16 10.99 20.47
N LEU A 77 7.80 12.25 20.65
CA LEU A 77 6.46 12.62 21.12
C LEU A 77 5.48 12.60 19.94
N VAL A 78 4.41 11.80 20.10
CA VAL A 78 3.28 11.75 19.18
C VAL A 78 2.05 12.31 19.89
N ASN A 79 1.41 13.30 19.30
CA ASN A 79 0.16 13.82 19.83
C ASN A 79 -0.95 12.77 19.69
N VAL A 80 -1.78 12.67 20.72
CA VAL A 80 -2.98 11.84 20.72
C VAL A 80 -4.20 12.76 20.68
N ALA A 81 -5.03 12.62 19.65
CA ALA A 81 -6.29 13.32 19.50
C ALA A 81 -7.30 12.37 18.86
N ASP A 82 -7.76 11.38 19.63
CA ASP A 82 -8.45 10.20 19.09
C ASP A 82 -9.94 10.23 19.46
N ILE A 83 -10.78 9.80 18.49
CA ILE A 83 -12.18 9.40 18.72
C ILE A 83 -12.26 7.89 18.50
N THR A 84 -12.54 7.13 19.56
CA THR A 84 -12.73 5.69 19.47
C THR A 84 -14.21 5.35 19.60
N LEU A 85 -14.76 4.72 18.59
CA LEU A 85 -16.12 4.17 18.56
C LEU A 85 -16.06 2.72 19.00
N GLU A 86 -16.63 2.37 20.16
CA GLU A 86 -16.73 1.00 20.66
C GLU A 86 -18.17 0.54 20.53
N PHE A 87 -18.41 -0.64 19.95
CA PHE A 87 -19.77 -1.15 19.68
C PHE A 87 -19.83 -2.68 19.72
N ALA A 88 -21.04 -3.21 19.89
CA ALA A 88 -21.31 -4.62 19.78
C ALA A 88 -21.51 -5.00 18.30
N ARG A 89 -20.72 -5.95 17.79
CA ARG A 89 -20.74 -6.36 16.37
C ARG A 89 -22.05 -7.01 15.94
N ASP A 90 -22.63 -7.76 16.86
CA ASP A 90 -23.87 -8.50 16.76
C ASP A 90 -25.13 -7.65 16.93
N ASN A 91 -24.99 -6.36 17.23
CA ASN A 91 -26.08 -5.41 17.37
C ASN A 91 -26.19 -4.51 16.14
N ALA A 92 -27.10 -4.82 15.22
CA ALA A 92 -27.31 -4.08 13.98
C ALA A 92 -27.61 -2.58 14.22
N ALA A 93 -28.37 -2.26 15.28
CA ALA A 93 -28.68 -0.87 15.62
C ALA A 93 -27.44 -0.11 16.08
N ALA A 94 -26.54 -0.75 16.87
CA ALA A 94 -25.29 -0.16 17.28
C ALA A 94 -24.37 0.08 16.08
N VAL A 95 -24.29 -0.85 15.15
CA VAL A 95 -23.51 -0.72 13.92
C VAL A 95 -24.04 0.41 13.03
N ALA A 96 -25.35 0.50 12.84
CA ALA A 96 -25.99 1.58 12.08
C ALA A 96 -25.72 2.96 12.72
N ALA A 97 -25.83 3.07 14.05
CA ALA A 97 -25.51 4.29 14.77
C ALA A 97 -24.04 4.69 14.63
N VAL A 98 -23.11 3.73 14.69
CA VAL A 98 -21.67 3.98 14.48
C VAL A 98 -21.40 4.44 13.06
N ARG A 99 -22.06 3.86 12.06
CA ARG A 99 -21.93 4.28 10.66
C ARG A 99 -22.36 5.74 10.48
N LEU A 100 -23.52 6.10 11.03
CA LEU A 100 -24.03 7.48 10.97
C LEU A 100 -23.07 8.47 11.67
N LEU A 101 -22.55 8.10 12.85
CA LEU A 101 -21.55 8.92 13.55
C LEU A 101 -20.26 9.07 12.75
N LEU A 102 -19.83 8.02 12.08
CA LEU A 102 -18.64 8.05 11.21
C LEU A 102 -18.84 9.03 10.05
N GLU A 103 -19.97 8.95 9.36
CA GLU A 103 -20.32 9.87 8.27
C GLU A 103 -20.35 11.33 8.75
N GLN A 104 -20.97 11.60 9.88
CA GLN A 104 -21.02 12.96 10.45
C GLN A 104 -19.67 13.48 10.91
N LEU A 105 -18.81 12.64 11.51
CA LEU A 105 -17.46 13.00 11.91
C LEU A 105 -16.59 13.37 10.72
N LEU A 106 -16.69 12.59 9.62
CA LEU A 106 -15.85 12.76 8.45
C LEU A 106 -16.39 13.79 7.44
N ALA A 107 -17.67 14.17 7.54
CA ALA A 107 -18.24 15.29 6.77
C ALA A 107 -17.83 16.68 7.33
N GLY A 108 -17.25 16.73 8.53
CA GLY A 108 -16.84 17.97 9.19
C GLY A 108 -15.58 18.59 8.59
N LYS A 109 -15.22 19.79 9.10
CA LYS A 109 -14.00 20.52 8.68
C LYS A 109 -12.71 19.94 9.24
N GLN A 110 -12.77 19.14 10.32
CA GLN A 110 -11.61 18.45 10.85
C GLN A 110 -11.29 17.23 10.02
N HIS A 111 -9.97 16.97 9.87
CA HIS A 111 -9.47 15.83 9.15
C HIS A 111 -9.07 14.71 10.10
N PHE A 112 -9.54 13.52 9.82
CA PHE A 112 -9.25 12.32 10.59
C PHE A 112 -8.62 11.25 9.70
N VAL A 113 -7.73 10.47 10.30
CA VAL A 113 -7.18 9.24 9.71
C VAL A 113 -7.58 8.05 10.56
N LEU A 114 -7.72 6.88 9.93
CA LEU A 114 -8.00 5.65 10.64
C LEU A 114 -6.73 5.20 11.39
N ASP A 115 -6.86 4.84 12.68
CA ASP A 115 -5.73 4.41 13.50
C ASP A 115 -6.07 3.14 14.31
N GLU A 116 -5.04 2.46 14.81
CA GLU A 116 -5.17 1.25 15.62
C GLU A 116 -5.69 1.60 17.03
N PRO A 117 -6.84 1.06 17.44
CA PRO A 117 -7.43 1.35 18.73
C PRO A 117 -6.73 0.66 19.92
N ASP A 118 -5.99 -0.41 19.68
CA ASP A 118 -5.19 -1.08 20.70
C ASP A 118 -3.81 -0.43 20.80
N LEU A 119 -3.47 -0.01 22.01
CA LEU A 119 -2.27 0.79 22.22
C LEU A 119 -0.96 0.02 21.98
N ALA A 120 -0.88 -1.26 22.34
CA ALA A 120 0.32 -2.07 22.11
C ALA A 120 0.55 -2.27 20.61
N ARG A 121 -0.51 -2.59 19.87
CA ARG A 121 -0.47 -2.73 18.40
C ARG A 121 -0.17 -1.41 17.69
N ARG A 122 -0.69 -0.29 18.22
CA ARG A 122 -0.37 1.05 17.71
C ARG A 122 1.13 1.36 17.85
N LEU A 123 1.74 0.98 18.97
CA LEU A 123 3.18 1.09 19.16
C LEU A 123 3.95 0.25 18.14
N ASP A 124 3.55 -1.00 17.93
CA ASP A 124 4.18 -1.85 16.91
C ASP A 124 4.02 -1.29 15.50
N LEU A 125 2.85 -0.72 15.18
CA LEU A 125 2.61 -0.04 13.91
C LEU A 125 3.54 1.17 13.73
N LEU A 126 3.72 1.99 14.76
CA LEU A 126 4.60 3.16 14.75
C LEU A 126 6.08 2.77 14.63
N ARG A 127 6.47 1.63 15.23
CA ARG A 127 7.82 1.06 15.13
C ARG A 127 8.07 0.32 13.81
N GLY A 128 7.06 0.17 12.96
CA GLY A 128 7.13 -0.60 11.71
C GLY A 128 7.17 -2.11 11.92
N ARG A 129 6.87 -2.60 13.12
CA ARG A 129 6.79 -4.03 13.46
C ARG A 129 5.41 -4.56 13.09
N TYR A 130 5.37 -5.80 12.58
CA TYR A 130 4.13 -6.52 12.45
C TYR A 130 3.80 -7.18 13.79
N TYR A 131 2.59 -6.98 14.31
CA TYR A 131 2.20 -7.39 15.67
C TYR A 131 1.87 -8.89 15.86
N LEU A 132 2.48 -9.76 15.09
CA LEU A 132 2.23 -11.21 15.11
C LEU A 132 2.31 -11.83 16.50
N ASP A 133 3.25 -11.36 17.31
CA ASP A 133 3.49 -11.92 18.64
C ASP A 133 2.39 -11.52 19.65
N ASN A 134 1.59 -10.51 19.33
CA ASN A 134 0.55 -9.94 20.19
C ASN A 134 -0.88 -10.16 19.64
N LEU A 135 -1.18 -11.38 19.18
CA LEU A 135 -2.58 -11.77 18.93
C LEU A 135 -3.36 -12.07 20.23
N GLU A 136 -2.87 -11.59 21.38
CA GLU A 136 -3.60 -11.64 22.64
C GLU A 136 -4.99 -11.00 22.47
N GLY A 137 -6.03 -11.75 22.79
CA GLY A 137 -7.43 -11.35 22.64
C GLY A 137 -8.07 -11.65 21.28
N TYR A 138 -7.36 -12.27 20.34
CA TYR A 138 -7.95 -12.86 19.12
C TYR A 138 -7.86 -14.39 19.19
N ASP A 139 -8.96 -15.01 18.81
CA ASP A 139 -9.09 -16.46 18.75
C ASP A 139 -8.37 -16.99 17.49
N ARG A 140 -7.16 -17.55 17.66
CA ARG A 140 -6.37 -18.16 16.57
C ARG A 140 -7.05 -19.41 15.99
N GLU A 141 -7.95 -20.02 16.75
CA GLU A 141 -8.71 -21.17 16.31
C GLU A 141 -9.78 -20.84 15.26
N ARG A 142 -9.98 -19.54 14.96
CA ARG A 142 -11.01 -19.11 14.01
C ARG A 142 -10.43 -18.38 12.81
N ALA A 143 -10.80 -18.84 11.62
CA ALA A 143 -10.40 -18.21 10.35
C ALA A 143 -10.88 -16.74 10.25
N THR A 144 -12.01 -16.39 10.87
CA THR A 144 -12.54 -15.01 10.92
C THR A 144 -11.58 -14.02 11.60
N THR A 145 -10.59 -14.50 12.37
CA THR A 145 -9.51 -13.68 12.90
C THR A 145 -8.73 -12.96 11.81
N ALA A 146 -8.63 -13.54 10.59
CA ALA A 146 -8.03 -12.86 9.45
C ALA A 146 -8.70 -11.51 9.14
N LEU A 147 -10.03 -11.40 9.32
CA LEU A 147 -10.79 -10.18 9.10
C LEU A 147 -10.57 -9.12 10.19
N CYS A 148 -10.17 -9.55 11.39
CA CYS A 148 -9.92 -8.66 12.53
C CYS A 148 -8.44 -8.26 12.70
N CYS A 149 -7.52 -8.97 12.05
CA CYS A 149 -6.08 -8.77 12.21
C CYS A 149 -5.39 -8.39 10.88
N HIS A 150 -5.36 -9.34 9.93
CA HIS A 150 -4.53 -9.18 8.72
C HIS A 150 -5.02 -8.07 7.79
N VAL A 151 -6.34 -7.95 7.59
CA VAL A 151 -6.90 -6.87 6.76
C VAL A 151 -6.81 -5.52 7.47
N PRO A 152 -7.26 -5.36 8.74
CA PRO A 152 -7.14 -4.10 9.48
C PRO A 152 -5.71 -3.58 9.57
N TRP A 153 -4.72 -4.45 9.76
CA TRP A 153 -3.32 -4.06 9.73
C TRP A 153 -2.92 -3.33 8.45
N GLN A 154 -3.38 -3.84 7.30
CA GLN A 154 -3.11 -3.16 6.01
C GLN A 154 -3.79 -1.78 5.97
N LEU A 155 -5.02 -1.66 6.48
CA LEU A 155 -5.75 -0.39 6.53
C LEU A 155 -5.02 0.65 7.38
N TYR A 156 -4.60 0.30 8.58
CA TYR A 156 -3.85 1.21 9.46
C TYR A 156 -2.50 1.61 8.84
N SER A 157 -1.80 0.66 8.22
CA SER A 157 -0.54 0.93 7.52
C SER A 157 -0.71 1.91 6.35
N ILE A 158 -1.83 1.82 5.61
CA ILE A 158 -2.17 2.74 4.52
C ILE A 158 -2.45 4.14 5.07
N ASN A 159 -3.29 4.23 6.10
CA ASN A 159 -3.63 5.52 6.71
C ASN A 159 -2.41 6.23 7.28
N LYS A 160 -1.47 5.49 7.88
CA LYS A 160 -0.22 6.07 8.41
C LYS A 160 0.65 6.67 7.31
N LEU A 161 0.78 6.00 6.18
CA LEU A 161 1.50 6.55 5.02
C LEU A 161 0.75 7.71 4.40
N TRP A 162 -0.56 7.65 4.35
CA TRP A 162 -1.40 8.71 3.83
C TRP A 162 -1.27 9.99 4.67
N GLU A 163 -1.30 9.86 5.99
CA GLU A 163 -1.03 10.94 6.93
C GLU A 163 0.33 11.59 6.67
N GLN A 164 1.40 10.78 6.56
CA GLN A 164 2.75 11.28 6.30
C GLN A 164 2.84 12.01 4.95
N LEU A 165 2.17 11.52 3.92
CA LEU A 165 2.20 12.11 2.58
C LEU A 165 1.53 13.48 2.55
N LEU A 166 0.41 13.65 3.25
CA LEU A 166 -0.35 14.90 3.26
C LEU A 166 0.27 15.97 4.16
N TRP A 167 0.82 15.59 5.31
CA TRP A 167 1.28 16.54 6.33
C TRP A 167 2.79 16.65 6.41
N GLY A 168 3.52 15.69 5.88
CA GLY A 168 4.98 15.66 5.84
C GLY A 168 5.63 16.36 4.63
N GLY A 169 4.87 17.13 3.84
CA GLY A 169 5.40 17.88 2.70
C GLY A 169 5.60 17.10 1.41
N GLY A 170 4.98 15.92 1.26
CA GLY A 170 4.67 15.23 -0.03
C GLY A 170 5.81 14.88 -1.01
N ILE A 171 7.04 15.36 -0.78
CA ILE A 171 8.12 15.35 -1.79
C ILE A 171 8.85 14.00 -1.87
N GLN A 172 8.73 13.15 -0.86
CA GLN A 172 9.51 11.89 -0.80
C GLN A 172 8.97 10.83 -1.75
N ARG A 173 9.73 10.52 -2.81
CA ARG A 173 9.44 9.40 -3.76
C ARG A 173 9.12 8.09 -3.05
N THR A 174 9.76 7.82 -1.92
CA THR A 174 9.58 6.60 -1.12
C THR A 174 8.16 6.44 -0.58
N LEU A 175 7.50 7.52 -0.12
CA LEU A 175 6.14 7.48 0.43
C LEU A 175 5.10 7.09 -0.62
N TRP A 176 5.15 7.68 -1.82
CA TRP A 176 4.26 7.36 -2.94
C TRP A 176 4.37 5.89 -3.34
N ARG A 177 5.61 5.40 -3.47
CA ARG A 177 5.87 3.99 -3.75
C ARG A 177 5.33 3.07 -2.65
N GLN A 178 5.57 3.40 -1.38
CA GLN A 178 5.11 2.61 -0.24
C GLN A 178 3.58 2.56 -0.16
N LEU A 179 2.90 3.70 -0.34
CA LEU A 179 1.44 3.77 -0.35
C LEU A 179 0.85 2.86 -1.45
N ARG A 180 1.37 2.94 -2.67
CA ARG A 180 0.94 2.07 -3.77
C ARG A 180 1.17 0.58 -3.47
N VAL A 181 2.31 0.22 -2.88
CA VAL A 181 2.61 -1.16 -2.47
C VAL A 181 1.61 -1.64 -1.40
N LYS A 182 1.28 -0.82 -0.41
CA LYS A 182 0.31 -1.16 0.64
C LYS A 182 -1.10 -1.33 0.08
N LEU A 183 -1.56 -0.48 -0.83
CA LEU A 183 -2.85 -0.64 -1.52
C LEU A 183 -2.91 -1.95 -2.32
N ARG A 184 -1.83 -2.32 -3.01
CA ARG A 184 -1.73 -3.62 -3.72
C ARG A 184 -1.75 -4.81 -2.75
N ARG A 185 -1.06 -4.71 -1.61
CA ARG A 185 -1.11 -5.72 -0.55
C ARG A 185 -2.53 -5.89 -0.03
N LEU A 186 -3.21 -4.80 0.30
CA LEU A 186 -4.61 -4.83 0.75
C LEU A 186 -5.50 -5.56 -0.26
N ARG A 187 -5.39 -5.26 -1.56
CA ARG A 187 -6.13 -5.98 -2.62
C ARG A 187 -5.84 -7.48 -2.64
N SER A 188 -4.59 -7.87 -2.41
CA SER A 188 -4.19 -9.28 -2.36
C SER A 188 -4.77 -9.97 -1.13
N VAL A 189 -4.74 -9.34 0.02
CA VAL A 189 -5.32 -9.87 1.26
C VAL A 189 -6.84 -9.96 1.16
N LEU A 190 -7.52 -8.95 0.62
CA LEU A 190 -8.98 -9.02 0.35
C LEU A 190 -9.32 -10.19 -0.58
N SER A 191 -8.46 -10.47 -1.58
CA SER A 191 -8.65 -11.66 -2.43
C SER A 191 -8.40 -12.97 -1.69
N LEU A 192 -7.48 -12.99 -0.72
CA LEU A 192 -7.19 -14.15 0.11
C LEU A 192 -8.37 -14.48 1.03
N VAL A 193 -8.93 -13.47 1.70
CA VAL A 193 -10.04 -13.62 2.65
C VAL A 193 -11.43 -13.62 2.01
N LYS A 194 -11.52 -13.58 0.68
CA LYS A 194 -12.82 -13.58 -0.05
C LYS A 194 -13.82 -14.65 0.42
N PRO A 195 -13.43 -15.90 0.74
CA PRO A 195 -14.39 -16.88 1.24
C PRO A 195 -15.02 -16.55 2.60
N LEU A 196 -14.37 -15.70 3.39
CA LEU A 196 -14.84 -15.23 4.70
C LEU A 196 -15.56 -13.88 4.62
N PHE A 197 -15.49 -13.20 3.47
CA PHE A 197 -15.96 -11.84 3.29
C PHE A 197 -16.56 -11.65 1.91
N SER A 198 -17.86 -11.85 1.77
CA SER A 198 -18.59 -11.82 0.50
C SER A 198 -18.44 -10.49 -0.27
N ALA A 199 -18.33 -9.36 0.44
CA ALA A 199 -18.12 -8.04 -0.14
C ALA A 199 -16.67 -7.78 -0.62
N ALA A 200 -15.76 -8.74 -0.54
CA ALA A 200 -14.33 -8.56 -0.86
C ALA A 200 -14.10 -8.00 -2.27
N ASP A 201 -14.86 -8.43 -3.28
CA ASP A 201 -14.67 -7.96 -4.65
C ASP A 201 -15.07 -6.49 -4.81
N TYR A 202 -16.14 -6.04 -4.19
CA TYR A 202 -16.54 -4.64 -4.16
C TYR A 202 -15.41 -3.76 -3.57
N TRP A 203 -14.90 -4.14 -2.42
CA TRP A 203 -13.83 -3.40 -1.76
C TRP A 203 -12.50 -3.44 -2.52
N LYS A 204 -12.21 -4.55 -3.20
CA LYS A 204 -11.04 -4.64 -4.09
C LYS A 204 -11.08 -3.62 -5.22
N GLU A 205 -12.24 -3.45 -5.86
CA GLU A 205 -12.38 -2.47 -6.94
C GLU A 205 -12.28 -1.03 -6.41
N LEU A 206 -12.82 -0.76 -5.23
CA LEU A 206 -12.68 0.54 -4.59
C LEU A 206 -11.21 0.86 -4.26
N VAL A 207 -10.48 -0.08 -3.64
CA VAL A 207 -9.04 0.06 -3.37
C VAL A 207 -8.22 0.16 -4.67
N LYS A 208 -8.66 -0.50 -5.77
CA LYS A 208 -8.04 -0.36 -7.09
C LYS A 208 -8.13 1.06 -7.59
N LYS A 209 -9.31 1.69 -7.54
CA LYS A 209 -9.50 3.10 -7.95
C LYS A 209 -8.53 4.02 -7.22
N GLN A 210 -8.33 3.83 -5.90
CA GLN A 210 -7.35 4.60 -5.13
C GLN A 210 -5.90 4.35 -5.58
N ALA A 211 -5.56 3.11 -5.94
CA ALA A 211 -4.23 2.78 -6.43
C ALA A 211 -3.97 3.33 -7.85
N ASP A 212 -5.00 3.40 -8.68
CA ASP A 212 -4.91 3.90 -10.06
C ASP A 212 -4.65 5.41 -10.10
N VAL A 213 -5.18 6.18 -9.13
CA VAL A 213 -4.84 7.60 -8.94
C VAL A 213 -3.34 7.85 -8.77
N LEU A 214 -2.59 6.86 -8.24
CA LEU A 214 -1.15 6.94 -8.02
C LEU A 214 -0.33 6.42 -9.21
N SER A 215 -0.96 6.03 -10.32
CA SER A 215 -0.27 5.34 -11.42
C SER A 215 0.69 6.27 -12.16
N ASP A 216 0.26 7.47 -12.54
CA ASP A 216 1.08 8.42 -13.28
C ASP A 216 2.36 8.78 -12.52
N VAL A 217 2.24 9.06 -11.21
CA VAL A 217 3.42 9.35 -10.37
C VAL A 217 4.41 8.19 -10.39
N ARG A 218 3.91 6.96 -10.40
CA ARG A 218 4.76 5.77 -10.46
C ARG A 218 5.48 5.61 -11.80
N GLU A 219 4.80 5.87 -12.91
CA GLU A 219 5.42 5.76 -14.25
C GLU A 219 6.59 6.76 -14.37
N TYR A 220 6.39 8.02 -13.96
CA TYR A 220 7.47 9.00 -13.92
C TYR A 220 8.60 8.62 -12.96
N ASP A 221 8.29 8.05 -11.78
CA ASP A 221 9.32 7.58 -10.84
C ASP A 221 10.19 6.46 -11.44
N VAL A 222 9.60 5.54 -12.22
CA VAL A 222 10.33 4.45 -12.90
C VAL A 222 11.27 5.04 -13.95
N LEU A 223 10.76 5.88 -14.84
CA LEU A 223 11.54 6.50 -15.91
C LEU A 223 12.69 7.34 -15.33
N LEU A 224 12.42 8.15 -14.31
CA LEU A 224 13.46 8.93 -13.63
C LEU A 224 14.53 8.03 -12.99
N GLN A 225 14.12 6.92 -12.37
CA GLN A 225 15.09 5.97 -11.80
C GLN A 225 15.93 5.28 -12.88
N THR A 226 15.33 4.98 -14.04
CA THR A 226 16.06 4.42 -15.18
C THR A 226 17.06 5.43 -15.76
N CYS A 227 16.67 6.70 -15.90
CA CYS A 227 17.59 7.77 -16.29
C CYS A 227 18.77 7.92 -15.31
N GLU A 228 18.50 7.87 -14.00
CA GLU A 228 19.55 7.94 -12.97
C GLU A 228 20.54 6.76 -13.09
N ARG A 229 20.04 5.53 -13.31
CA ARG A 229 20.87 4.33 -13.49
C ARG A 229 21.71 4.41 -14.76
N LEU A 230 21.13 4.85 -15.87
CA LEU A 230 21.83 5.03 -17.13
C LEU A 230 23.00 6.01 -16.96
N ARG A 231 22.81 7.10 -16.21
CA ARG A 231 23.88 8.08 -15.89
C ARG A 231 25.00 7.49 -15.05
N LEU A 232 24.68 6.71 -14.03
CA LEU A 232 25.68 6.08 -13.14
C LEU A 232 26.55 5.04 -13.87
N HIS A 233 25.98 4.38 -14.89
CA HIS A 233 26.74 3.45 -15.75
C HIS A 233 27.39 4.14 -16.94
N GLY A 234 27.11 5.42 -17.16
CA GLY A 234 27.39 6.21 -18.33
C GLY A 234 28.66 7.03 -18.24
N GLY A 235 29.70 6.59 -17.50
CA GLY A 235 31.08 6.88 -17.88
C GLY A 235 31.37 6.52 -19.34
N SER A 236 30.55 5.66 -19.94
CA SER A 236 30.43 5.32 -21.36
C SER A 236 29.79 6.37 -22.27
N LEU A 237 29.01 7.31 -21.78
CA LEU A 237 28.32 8.29 -22.65
C LEU A 237 29.29 9.31 -23.24
N GLU A 238 30.30 9.69 -22.49
CA GLU A 238 31.43 10.50 -23.05
C GLU A 238 32.25 9.68 -24.01
N GLN A 239 32.52 8.40 -23.76
CA GLN A 239 33.22 7.50 -24.68
C GLN A 239 32.39 7.22 -25.95
N ALA A 240 31.07 7.05 -25.86
CA ALA A 240 30.21 6.89 -27.03
C ALA A 240 30.16 8.18 -27.90
N LYS A 241 30.21 9.35 -27.28
CA LYS A 241 30.35 10.64 -28.01
C LYS A 241 31.69 10.74 -28.73
N HIS A 242 32.78 10.31 -28.14
CA HIS A 242 34.09 10.27 -28.79
C HIS A 242 34.10 9.31 -29.97
N LEU A 243 33.44 8.16 -29.89
CA LEU A 243 33.34 7.21 -31.00
C LEU A 243 32.44 7.71 -32.15
N SER A 244 31.36 8.42 -31.85
CA SER A 244 30.49 9.03 -32.88
C SER A 244 31.11 10.26 -33.54
N GLN A 245 31.98 11.00 -32.83
CA GLN A 245 32.71 12.13 -33.37
C GLN A 245 33.82 11.70 -34.33
N GLN A 246 34.37 10.49 -34.20
CA GLN A 246 35.37 9.95 -35.12
C GLN A 246 34.78 9.44 -36.45
N GLN A 247 33.46 9.23 -36.57
CA GLN A 247 32.84 8.67 -37.77
C GLN A 247 32.10 9.66 -38.67
N SER A 248 31.96 10.96 -38.30
CA SER A 248 31.34 11.98 -39.17
C SER A 248 31.81 13.42 -38.88
N PRO A 249 32.76 13.96 -39.64
CA PRO A 249 33.27 15.30 -39.40
C PRO A 249 32.33 16.46 -39.83
N LEU A 250 31.16 16.22 -40.37
CA LEU A 250 30.35 17.22 -41.07
C LEU A 250 29.17 17.84 -40.30
N ILE A 251 28.89 17.49 -39.05
CA ILE A 251 27.73 18.01 -38.30
C ILE A 251 28.07 18.83 -37.04
N VAL A 252 29.38 19.08 -36.76
CA VAL A 252 29.81 19.76 -35.51
C VAL A 252 30.24 21.20 -35.72
N GLN A 253 29.46 22.00 -36.44
CA GLN A 253 29.64 23.46 -36.41
C GLN A 253 28.30 24.15 -36.23
N LYS A 254 27.78 24.16 -35.04
CA LYS A 254 26.86 25.19 -34.46
C LYS A 254 26.07 24.64 -33.27
N THR A 255 26.72 24.36 -32.16
CA THR A 255 26.03 24.45 -30.86
C THR A 255 27.04 24.75 -29.80
N GLY A 256 26.99 25.97 -29.30
CA GLY A 256 27.77 26.41 -28.17
C GLY A 256 27.37 25.63 -26.90
N GLY A 257 28.39 25.17 -26.16
CA GLY A 257 28.28 24.85 -24.75
C GLY A 257 27.42 23.65 -24.41
N VAL A 258 27.85 22.42 -24.69
CA VAL A 258 27.16 21.19 -24.20
C VAL A 258 27.79 20.74 -22.89
N ASN A 259 27.46 21.46 -21.82
CA ASN A 259 27.54 20.95 -20.46
C ASN A 259 26.13 20.55 -20.02
N GLY A 260 25.64 19.34 -20.35
CA GLY A 260 24.31 18.97 -19.88
C GLY A 260 23.54 17.88 -20.62
N SER A 261 24.18 17.02 -21.40
CA SER A 261 23.48 15.92 -22.07
C SER A 261 22.93 14.90 -21.05
N GLY A 262 21.65 14.69 -21.07
CA GLY A 262 20.88 13.89 -20.13
C GLY A 262 19.99 14.72 -19.19
N LEU A 263 19.87 16.03 -19.40
CA LEU A 263 19.11 16.96 -18.57
C LEU A 263 17.69 17.21 -19.09
N GLN A 264 17.45 17.13 -20.40
CA GLN A 264 16.15 17.51 -20.96
C GLN A 264 15.05 16.49 -20.61
N LEU A 265 15.28 15.22 -20.89
CA LEU A 265 14.33 14.15 -20.54
C LEU A 265 14.07 14.12 -19.03
N GLN A 266 15.12 14.21 -18.23
CA GLN A 266 14.97 14.19 -16.77
C GLN A 266 14.21 15.40 -16.25
N GLN A 267 14.46 16.61 -16.74
CA GLN A 267 13.75 17.82 -16.34
C GLN A 267 12.28 17.76 -16.74
N LEU A 268 11.98 17.30 -17.96
CA LEU A 268 10.63 17.11 -18.43
C LEU A 268 9.87 16.12 -17.57
N LEU A 269 10.45 14.94 -17.30
CA LEU A 269 9.86 13.92 -16.44
C LEU A 269 9.65 14.40 -15.00
N GLN A 270 10.56 15.23 -14.44
CA GLN A 270 10.40 15.83 -13.11
C GLN A 270 9.22 16.79 -13.06
N GLY A 271 9.05 17.63 -14.07
CA GLY A 271 7.91 18.55 -14.21
C GLY A 271 6.58 17.79 -14.28
N MET A 272 6.50 16.77 -15.15
CA MET A 272 5.32 15.93 -15.33
C MET A 272 4.99 15.16 -14.04
N ARG A 273 5.99 14.64 -13.35
CA ARG A 273 5.85 13.98 -12.05
C ARG A 273 5.25 14.92 -11.00
N GLN A 274 5.73 16.14 -10.90
CA GLN A 274 5.23 17.13 -9.95
C GLN A 274 3.75 17.45 -10.24
N GLN A 275 3.39 17.65 -11.50
CA GLN A 275 1.99 17.87 -11.90
C GLN A 275 1.11 16.65 -11.56
N ALA A 276 1.60 15.43 -11.81
CA ALA A 276 0.89 14.20 -11.45
C ALA A 276 0.68 14.08 -9.94
N GLN A 277 1.67 14.46 -9.12
CA GLN A 277 1.53 14.47 -7.66
C GLN A 277 0.43 15.43 -7.20
N VAL A 278 0.41 16.65 -7.71
CA VAL A 278 -0.62 17.65 -7.37
C VAL A 278 -2.01 17.14 -7.76
N ARG A 279 -2.18 16.59 -8.96
CA ARG A 279 -3.44 15.99 -9.41
C ARG A 279 -3.87 14.83 -8.50
N SER A 280 -2.95 13.92 -8.17
CA SER A 280 -3.23 12.76 -7.33
C SER A 280 -3.67 13.17 -5.92
N VAL A 281 -3.00 14.14 -5.29
CA VAL A 281 -3.41 14.68 -3.98
C VAL A 281 -4.81 15.29 -4.05
N GLY A 282 -5.09 16.07 -5.10
CA GLY A 282 -6.42 16.68 -5.31
C GLY A 282 -7.54 15.65 -5.50
N GLN A 283 -7.25 14.51 -6.12
CA GLN A 283 -8.22 13.43 -6.32
C GLN A 283 -8.43 12.58 -5.06
N LEU A 284 -7.39 12.40 -4.24
CA LEU A 284 -7.43 11.67 -2.99
C LEU A 284 -7.79 12.63 -1.84
N GLN A 285 -9.06 12.93 -1.68
CA GLN A 285 -9.53 13.74 -0.56
C GLN A 285 -9.35 12.97 0.76
N LEU A 286 -8.71 13.60 1.75
CA LEU A 286 -8.34 12.96 3.02
C LEU A 286 -9.52 12.25 3.70
N ASN A 287 -10.63 12.95 3.89
CA ASN A 287 -11.79 12.37 4.57
C ASN A 287 -12.51 11.32 3.72
N ALA A 288 -12.49 11.43 2.39
CA ALA A 288 -13.08 10.42 1.51
C ALA A 288 -12.30 9.09 1.61
N VAL A 289 -10.98 9.13 1.55
CA VAL A 289 -10.13 7.94 1.74
C VAL A 289 -10.33 7.35 3.14
N THR A 290 -10.33 8.17 4.17
CA THR A 290 -10.55 7.75 5.56
C THR A 290 -11.94 7.11 5.72
N HIS A 291 -12.97 7.72 5.13
CA HIS A 291 -14.34 7.19 5.16
C HIS A 291 -14.43 5.80 4.50
N GLU A 292 -13.83 5.64 3.32
CA GLU A 292 -13.82 4.36 2.61
C GLU A 292 -13.12 3.26 3.42
N LEU A 293 -11.93 3.54 3.96
CA LEU A 293 -11.17 2.57 4.75
C LEU A 293 -11.83 2.27 6.10
N ALA A 294 -12.45 3.25 6.75
CA ALA A 294 -13.20 3.05 7.97
C ALA A 294 -14.50 2.24 7.73
N SER A 295 -15.17 2.48 6.61
CA SER A 295 -16.34 1.72 6.18
C SER A 295 -15.98 0.27 5.86
N LEU A 296 -14.83 0.03 5.21
CA LEU A 296 -14.29 -1.31 5.01
C LEU A 296 -13.99 -1.99 6.35
N LEU A 297 -13.33 -1.31 7.29
CA LEU A 297 -13.05 -1.86 8.62
C LEU A 297 -14.36 -2.26 9.34
N LEU A 298 -15.38 -1.42 9.27
CA LEU A 298 -16.68 -1.71 9.87
C LEU A 298 -17.31 -2.97 9.25
N ALA A 299 -17.30 -3.09 7.92
CA ALA A 299 -17.81 -4.24 7.20
C ALA A 299 -17.04 -5.54 7.56
N LEU A 300 -15.71 -5.46 7.69
CA LEU A 300 -14.89 -6.59 8.13
C LEU A 300 -15.21 -7.04 9.55
N GLN A 301 -15.44 -6.08 10.46
CA GLN A 301 -15.77 -6.38 11.84
C GLN A 301 -17.18 -7.02 11.96
N GLN A 302 -18.11 -6.67 11.08
CA GLN A 302 -19.41 -7.35 10.99
C GLN A 302 -19.25 -8.79 10.50
N ALA A 303 -18.58 -8.99 9.37
CA ALA A 303 -18.34 -10.32 8.80
C ALA A 303 -17.58 -11.26 9.76
N ALA A 304 -16.66 -10.72 10.57
CA ALA A 304 -15.94 -11.49 11.58
C ALA A 304 -16.83 -11.99 12.75
N GLY A 305 -18.06 -11.51 12.85
CA GLY A 305 -19.06 -12.03 13.79
C GLY A 305 -19.77 -13.29 13.31
N GLU A 306 -19.65 -13.63 12.02
CA GLU A 306 -20.25 -14.83 11.44
C GLU A 306 -19.50 -16.09 11.89
N HIS A 307 -20.20 -17.20 12.07
CA HIS A 307 -19.58 -18.46 12.48
C HIS A 307 -18.74 -19.07 11.36
N CYS A 308 -17.49 -19.45 11.69
CA CYS A 308 -16.63 -20.25 10.85
C CYS A 308 -15.88 -21.25 11.73
N ASP A 309 -16.14 -22.53 11.52
CA ASP A 309 -15.54 -23.62 12.31
C ASP A 309 -14.11 -23.98 11.92
N MET A 310 -13.57 -23.33 10.89
CA MET A 310 -12.22 -23.56 10.38
C MET A 310 -11.20 -22.77 11.18
N SER A 311 -10.06 -23.38 11.53
CA SER A 311 -8.93 -22.67 12.12
C SER A 311 -8.28 -21.70 11.13
N LEU A 312 -7.62 -20.68 11.65
CA LEU A 312 -6.89 -19.69 10.85
C LEU A 312 -5.79 -20.35 10.00
N GLN A 313 -5.05 -21.29 10.60
CA GLN A 313 -4.00 -22.06 9.94
C GLN A 313 -4.57 -22.87 8.77
N SER A 314 -5.60 -23.70 9.01
CA SER A 314 -6.23 -24.51 7.98
C SER A 314 -6.84 -23.67 6.85
N PHE A 315 -7.41 -22.50 7.18
CA PHE A 315 -7.90 -21.57 6.19
C PHE A 315 -6.80 -21.07 5.25
N PHE A 316 -5.69 -20.60 5.81
CA PHE A 316 -4.58 -20.08 4.99
C PHE A 316 -3.89 -21.19 4.20
N SER A 317 -3.60 -22.36 4.79
CA SER A 317 -3.05 -23.50 4.09
C SER A 317 -3.88 -23.87 2.86
N ARG A 318 -5.20 -24.02 3.05
CA ARG A 318 -6.13 -24.33 1.94
C ARG A 318 -6.12 -23.24 0.85
N ARG A 319 -6.06 -21.96 1.24
CA ARG A 319 -6.03 -20.84 0.27
C ARG A 319 -4.75 -20.79 -0.52
N PHE A 320 -3.59 -20.88 0.13
CA PHE A 320 -2.29 -20.84 -0.51
C PHE A 320 -2.05 -22.07 -1.38
N ARG A 321 -2.46 -23.25 -0.93
CA ARG A 321 -2.45 -24.47 -1.74
C ARG A 321 -3.26 -24.30 -3.02
N SER A 322 -4.48 -23.81 -2.93
CA SER A 322 -5.33 -23.55 -4.09
C SER A 322 -4.71 -22.53 -5.07
N TRP A 323 -4.07 -21.49 -4.55
CA TRP A 323 -3.42 -20.49 -5.40
C TRP A 323 -2.12 -20.99 -6.00
N GLY A 324 -1.32 -21.73 -5.24
CA GLY A 324 -0.08 -22.31 -5.69
C GLY A 324 -0.30 -23.32 -6.80
N ARG A 325 -1.25 -24.27 -6.64
CA ARG A 325 -1.63 -25.21 -7.70
C ARG A 325 -2.06 -24.51 -9.00
N LYS A 326 -2.76 -23.37 -8.91
CA LYS A 326 -3.14 -22.56 -10.08
C LYS A 326 -1.95 -21.83 -10.72
N LEU A 327 -0.90 -21.53 -9.96
CA LEU A 327 0.33 -20.97 -10.49
C LEU A 327 1.16 -22.02 -11.21
N VAL A 328 1.38 -23.19 -10.59
CA VAL A 328 2.12 -24.30 -11.19
C VAL A 328 1.44 -24.80 -12.47
N ALA A 329 0.11 -24.84 -12.49
CA ALA A 329 -0.69 -25.27 -13.66
C ALA A 329 -0.76 -24.24 -14.80
N LEU A 330 -0.07 -23.10 -14.68
CA LEU A 330 -0.05 -22.13 -15.80
C LEU A 330 0.71 -22.74 -16.97
N PRO A 331 0.14 -22.72 -18.20
CA PRO A 331 0.85 -23.14 -19.38
C PRO A 331 2.03 -22.20 -19.59
N TRP A 332 3.24 -22.75 -19.51
CA TRP A 332 4.48 -22.02 -19.73
C TRP A 332 5.22 -22.67 -20.90
N GLN A 333 4.89 -22.23 -22.12
CA GLN A 333 5.56 -22.70 -23.34
C GLN A 333 6.49 -21.60 -23.85
N GLU A 334 7.55 -21.99 -24.57
CA GLU A 334 8.51 -21.00 -25.11
C GLU A 334 7.85 -19.95 -26.01
N ASN A 335 6.81 -20.30 -26.73
CA ASN A 335 6.05 -19.38 -27.56
C ASN A 335 5.25 -18.32 -26.74
N ASP A 336 4.82 -18.66 -25.51
CA ASP A 336 4.07 -17.75 -24.65
C ASP A 336 4.95 -16.62 -24.08
N MET A 337 6.28 -16.80 -24.11
CA MET A 337 7.24 -15.79 -23.63
C MET A 337 7.31 -14.54 -24.51
N ARG A 338 6.81 -14.60 -25.74
CA ARG A 338 6.73 -13.45 -26.65
C ARG A 338 5.39 -12.74 -26.55
N ASP A 339 4.39 -13.35 -25.90
CA ASP A 339 3.10 -12.73 -25.65
C ASP A 339 3.14 -11.87 -24.38
N MET A 340 3.32 -10.57 -24.55
CA MET A 340 3.38 -9.60 -23.44
C MET A 340 2.10 -9.57 -22.61
N GLU A 341 0.95 -9.92 -23.19
CA GLU A 341 -0.32 -9.98 -22.45
C GLU A 341 -0.33 -11.18 -21.48
N GLN A 342 0.16 -12.33 -21.92
CA GLN A 342 0.30 -13.51 -21.06
C GLN A 342 1.32 -13.28 -19.95
N LEU A 343 2.50 -12.75 -20.27
CA LEU A 343 3.51 -12.38 -19.27
C LEU A 343 2.96 -11.39 -18.23
N HIS A 344 2.16 -10.42 -18.66
CA HIS A 344 1.50 -9.50 -17.77
C HIS A 344 0.50 -10.20 -16.81
N LYS A 345 -0.31 -11.15 -17.33
CA LYS A 345 -1.25 -11.93 -16.51
C LYS A 345 -0.50 -12.78 -15.46
N VAL A 346 0.60 -13.42 -15.84
CA VAL A 346 1.46 -14.18 -14.93
C VAL A 346 2.05 -13.28 -13.85
N ARG A 347 2.63 -12.13 -14.26
CA ARG A 347 3.17 -11.13 -13.34
C ARG A 347 2.16 -10.66 -12.29
N ILE A 348 0.91 -10.42 -12.69
CA ILE A 348 -0.17 -10.04 -11.76
C ILE A 348 -0.43 -11.16 -10.75
N LYS A 349 -0.51 -12.43 -11.20
CA LYS A 349 -0.76 -13.59 -10.32
C LYS A 349 0.38 -13.76 -9.32
N LEU A 350 1.65 -13.72 -9.78
CA LEU A 350 2.83 -13.81 -8.91
C LEU A 350 2.90 -12.67 -7.90
N LYS A 351 2.64 -11.43 -8.31
CA LYS A 351 2.59 -10.28 -7.38
C LYS A 351 1.50 -10.45 -6.33
N ARG A 352 0.31 -10.89 -6.74
CA ARG A 352 -0.79 -11.17 -5.82
C ARG A 352 -0.43 -12.26 -4.80
N PHE A 353 0.19 -13.34 -5.25
CA PHE A 353 0.65 -14.44 -4.40
C PHE A 353 1.69 -13.95 -3.38
N ARG A 354 2.73 -13.25 -3.83
CA ARG A 354 3.77 -12.71 -2.93
C ARG A 354 3.21 -11.75 -1.90
N TYR A 355 2.35 -10.83 -2.30
CA TYR A 355 1.77 -9.86 -1.37
C TYR A 355 0.88 -10.54 -0.32
N ALA A 356 0.12 -11.55 -0.72
CA ALA A 356 -0.66 -12.35 0.22
C ALA A 356 0.27 -13.09 1.21
N LEU A 357 1.29 -13.77 0.71
CA LEU A 357 2.26 -14.50 1.52
C LEU A 357 2.99 -13.58 2.52
N GLN A 358 3.43 -12.40 2.08
CA GLN A 358 4.05 -11.40 2.96
C GLN A 358 3.10 -10.79 4.00
N SER A 359 1.80 -10.97 3.84
CA SER A 359 0.77 -10.44 4.74
C SER A 359 0.26 -11.49 5.73
N VAL A 360 0.74 -12.72 5.61
CA VAL A 360 0.37 -13.87 6.46
C VAL A 360 1.65 -14.59 6.87
N PRO A 361 2.41 -14.02 7.82
CA PRO A 361 3.68 -14.58 8.26
C PRO A 361 3.56 -15.96 8.92
N GLU A 362 2.36 -16.32 9.38
CA GLU A 362 2.05 -17.67 9.87
C GLU A 362 2.28 -18.77 8.83
N MET A 363 2.27 -18.38 7.54
CA MET A 363 2.53 -19.28 6.40
C MET A 363 3.99 -19.12 5.97
N ALA A 364 4.90 -19.64 6.80
CA ALA A 364 6.33 -19.57 6.51
C ALA A 364 6.66 -20.30 5.20
N ALA A 365 7.08 -19.55 4.18
CA ALA A 365 7.66 -20.11 2.97
C ALA A 365 9.19 -20.15 3.10
N SER A 366 9.83 -21.13 2.46
CA SER A 366 11.28 -21.25 2.49
C SER A 366 11.96 -19.97 1.93
N PRO A 367 13.14 -19.59 2.44
CA PRO A 367 13.90 -18.46 1.88
C PRO A 367 14.18 -18.62 0.38
N GLN A 368 14.41 -19.85 -0.08
CA GLN A 368 14.65 -20.17 -1.49
C GLN A 368 13.42 -19.87 -2.35
N LEU A 369 12.23 -20.31 -1.93
CA LEU A 369 10.98 -20.02 -2.65
C LEU A 369 10.73 -18.51 -2.73
N LEU A 370 10.95 -17.76 -1.62
CA LEU A 370 10.78 -16.31 -1.59
C LEU A 370 11.77 -15.60 -2.52
N LEU A 371 13.00 -16.09 -2.60
CA LEU A 371 14.04 -15.56 -3.47
C LEU A 371 13.72 -15.81 -4.94
N SER A 372 13.39 -17.05 -5.30
CA SER A 372 12.99 -17.43 -6.67
C SER A 372 11.77 -16.65 -7.14
N LEU A 373 10.75 -16.51 -6.28
CA LEU A 373 9.57 -15.67 -6.54
C LEU A 373 9.93 -14.20 -6.77
N LYS A 374 10.92 -13.67 -6.04
CA LYS A 374 11.42 -12.31 -6.22
C LYS A 374 12.12 -12.16 -7.58
N TYR A 375 13.02 -13.08 -7.94
CA TYR A 375 13.73 -13.04 -9.22
C TYR A 375 12.78 -13.08 -10.41
N LEU A 376 11.81 -13.99 -10.43
CA LEU A 376 10.78 -14.03 -11.46
C LEU A 376 10.02 -12.70 -11.59
N GLN A 377 9.67 -12.09 -10.46
CA GLN A 377 8.95 -10.81 -10.50
C GLN A 377 9.82 -9.65 -10.98
N ASP A 378 11.10 -9.68 -10.69
CA ASP A 378 12.06 -8.67 -11.15
C ASP A 378 12.24 -8.80 -12.67
N MET A 379 12.40 -10.02 -13.21
CA MET A 379 12.47 -10.30 -14.66
C MET A 379 11.21 -9.88 -15.40
N LEU A 380 10.04 -10.37 -14.96
CA LEU A 380 8.76 -9.97 -15.53
C LEU A 380 8.48 -8.47 -15.35
N GLY A 381 9.14 -7.83 -14.37
CA GLY A 381 9.14 -6.40 -14.18
C GLY A 381 9.88 -5.69 -15.30
N LEU A 382 11.10 -6.12 -15.63
CA LEU A 382 11.90 -5.57 -16.71
C LEU A 382 11.19 -5.66 -18.06
N LEU A 383 10.66 -6.83 -18.40
CA LEU A 383 9.91 -7.06 -19.65
C LEU A 383 8.68 -6.14 -19.77
N HIS A 384 7.93 -6.00 -18.69
CA HIS A 384 6.75 -5.15 -18.69
C HIS A 384 7.09 -3.65 -18.74
N ASP A 385 8.13 -3.24 -17.99
CA ASP A 385 8.54 -1.84 -17.95
C ASP A 385 9.12 -1.43 -19.32
N ASP A 386 9.89 -2.30 -20.02
CA ASP A 386 10.33 -2.09 -21.42
C ASP A 386 9.12 -1.84 -22.35
N TYR A 387 8.13 -2.72 -22.31
CA TYR A 387 6.93 -2.62 -23.17
C TYR A 387 6.13 -1.33 -22.92
N VAL A 388 5.88 -1.00 -21.65
CA VAL A 388 5.08 0.19 -21.28
C VAL A 388 5.85 1.48 -21.55
N ASN A 389 7.14 1.52 -21.20
CA ASN A 389 7.99 2.68 -21.39
C ASN A 389 8.20 2.97 -22.88
N GLU A 390 8.28 1.95 -23.73
CA GLU A 390 8.40 2.15 -25.18
C GLU A 390 7.26 3.00 -25.73
N GLN A 391 6.01 2.64 -25.40
CA GLN A 391 4.83 3.38 -25.86
C GLN A 391 4.78 4.81 -25.30
N TYR A 392 5.09 4.94 -24.00
CA TYR A 392 5.09 6.22 -23.33
C TYR A 392 6.17 7.18 -23.88
N LEU A 393 7.38 6.70 -24.03
CA LEU A 393 8.51 7.49 -24.55
C LEU A 393 8.31 7.87 -26.03
N ALA A 394 7.68 7.01 -26.82
CA ALA A 394 7.31 7.35 -28.20
C ALA A 394 6.31 8.51 -28.26
N GLN A 395 5.28 8.50 -27.38
CA GLN A 395 4.32 9.60 -27.27
C GLN A 395 5.01 10.90 -26.80
N LEU A 396 5.95 10.79 -25.85
CA LEU A 396 6.68 11.93 -25.32
C LEU A 396 7.52 12.61 -26.41
N VAL A 397 8.22 11.84 -27.24
CA VAL A 397 9.00 12.37 -28.37
C VAL A 397 8.08 13.02 -29.40
N ALA A 398 6.95 12.40 -29.71
CA ALA A 398 5.98 12.97 -30.66
C ALA A 398 5.34 14.29 -30.16
N ALA A 399 5.17 14.44 -28.84
CA ALA A 399 4.64 15.67 -28.23
C ALA A 399 5.68 16.81 -28.14
N HIS A 400 6.98 16.52 -28.28
CA HIS A 400 8.08 17.47 -28.17
C HIS A 400 9.05 17.33 -29.35
N ASP A 401 8.48 17.38 -30.58
CA ASP A 401 9.22 17.18 -31.83
C ASP A 401 10.27 18.29 -32.08
N GLU A 402 10.11 19.42 -31.44
CA GLU A 402 11.02 20.58 -31.45
C GLU A 402 12.34 20.33 -30.67
N LEU A 403 12.45 19.24 -29.90
CA LEU A 403 13.61 18.94 -29.06
C LEU A 403 14.43 17.76 -29.63
N PRO A 404 15.38 17.97 -30.55
CA PRO A 404 16.14 16.89 -31.19
C PRO A 404 17.00 16.08 -30.20
N GLU A 405 17.52 16.72 -29.15
CA GLU A 405 18.30 16.04 -28.10
C GLU A 405 17.44 15.05 -27.32
N LEU A 406 16.15 15.33 -27.10
CA LEU A 406 15.20 14.44 -26.44
C LEU A 406 15.08 13.11 -27.17
N ARG A 407 15.03 13.11 -28.50
CA ARG A 407 14.98 11.90 -29.32
C ARG A 407 16.21 11.01 -29.10
N TYR A 408 17.37 11.61 -29.00
CA TYR A 408 18.63 10.88 -28.73
C TYR A 408 18.62 10.29 -27.31
N GLU A 409 18.25 11.07 -26.30
CA GLU A 409 18.18 10.61 -24.91
C GLU A 409 17.17 9.47 -24.74
N VAL A 410 16.01 9.56 -25.39
CA VAL A 410 14.99 8.51 -25.39
C VAL A 410 15.48 7.25 -26.11
N ALA A 411 16.17 7.38 -27.26
CA ALA A 411 16.72 6.23 -27.98
C ALA A 411 17.75 5.47 -27.16
N MET A 412 18.62 6.18 -26.44
CA MET A 412 19.60 5.59 -25.53
C MET A 412 18.93 4.84 -24.37
N LEU A 413 17.91 5.45 -23.77
CA LEU A 413 17.15 4.85 -22.67
C LEU A 413 16.46 3.56 -23.12
N ARG A 414 15.78 3.60 -24.27
CA ARG A 414 15.10 2.44 -24.86
C ARG A 414 16.06 1.30 -25.19
N GLY A 415 17.22 1.63 -25.80
CA GLY A 415 18.25 0.63 -26.11
C GLY A 415 18.77 -0.08 -24.86
N TRP A 416 18.96 0.67 -23.77
CA TRP A 416 19.41 0.11 -22.51
C TRP A 416 18.32 -0.74 -21.80
N GLU A 417 17.06 -0.30 -21.81
CA GLU A 417 15.95 -1.07 -21.26
C GLU A 417 15.73 -2.36 -22.07
N ARG A 418 15.78 -2.27 -23.40
CA ARG A 418 15.64 -3.42 -24.29
C ARG A 418 16.71 -4.49 -24.05
N ALA A 419 17.96 -4.10 -23.95
CA ALA A 419 19.06 -5.04 -23.68
C ALA A 419 18.87 -5.78 -22.35
N LYS A 420 18.32 -5.12 -21.32
CA LYS A 420 18.00 -5.77 -20.05
C LYS A 420 16.79 -6.68 -20.13
N ALA A 421 15.77 -6.30 -20.89
CA ALA A 421 14.60 -7.11 -21.13
C ALA A 421 14.97 -8.39 -21.88
N ASP A 422 15.79 -8.31 -22.92
CA ASP A 422 16.27 -9.46 -23.69
C ASP A 422 17.08 -10.43 -22.81
N ALA A 423 18.01 -9.92 -21.98
CA ALA A 423 18.76 -10.74 -21.02
C ALA A 423 17.85 -11.41 -19.95
N ALA A 424 16.80 -10.72 -19.52
CA ALA A 424 15.82 -11.30 -18.60
C ALA A 424 14.98 -12.40 -19.27
N LEU A 425 14.64 -12.23 -20.56
CA LEU A 425 13.86 -13.19 -21.31
C LEU A 425 14.61 -14.53 -21.50
N GLU A 426 15.93 -14.47 -21.75
CA GLU A 426 16.79 -15.67 -21.88
C GLU A 426 16.79 -16.54 -20.62
N GLN A 427 16.74 -15.92 -19.45
CA GLN A 427 16.80 -16.62 -18.15
C GLN A 427 15.42 -17.06 -17.63
N LEU A 428 14.34 -16.53 -18.20
CA LEU A 428 12.99 -16.61 -17.63
C LEU A 428 12.48 -18.06 -17.53
N THR A 429 12.76 -18.93 -18.52
CA THR A 429 12.33 -20.32 -18.53
C THR A 429 12.95 -21.12 -17.39
N GLY A 430 14.26 -21.03 -17.22
CA GLY A 430 14.97 -21.74 -16.15
C GLY A 430 14.48 -21.30 -14.77
N GLN A 431 14.28 -20.01 -14.59
CA GLN A 431 13.78 -19.45 -13.32
C GLN A 431 12.33 -19.84 -13.03
N TRP A 432 11.50 -19.98 -14.08
CA TRP A 432 10.15 -20.49 -13.91
C TRP A 432 10.12 -21.95 -13.47
N GLN A 433 10.96 -22.80 -14.07
CA GLN A 433 11.07 -24.22 -13.70
C GLN A 433 11.51 -24.38 -12.25
N GLU A 434 12.56 -23.68 -11.83
CA GLU A 434 13.04 -23.66 -10.44
C GLU A 434 11.93 -23.21 -9.47
N PHE A 435 11.27 -22.11 -9.77
CA PHE A 435 10.16 -21.61 -8.95
C PHE A 435 9.01 -22.60 -8.85
N SER A 436 8.63 -23.23 -9.96
CA SER A 436 7.52 -24.21 -10.00
C SER A 436 7.82 -25.44 -9.16
N LEU A 437 9.08 -25.90 -9.16
CA LEU A 437 9.52 -27.01 -8.31
C LEU A 437 9.41 -26.63 -6.82
N LEU A 438 10.06 -25.54 -6.42
CA LEU A 438 10.04 -25.06 -5.03
C LEU A 438 8.60 -24.75 -4.53
N LEU A 439 7.75 -24.25 -5.42
CA LEU A 439 6.35 -23.99 -5.08
C LEU A 439 5.57 -25.28 -4.89
N SER A 440 5.83 -26.31 -5.70
CA SER A 440 5.17 -27.64 -5.59
C SER A 440 5.55 -28.31 -4.27
N GLU A 441 6.84 -28.32 -3.91
CA GLU A 441 7.33 -28.85 -2.64
C GLU A 441 6.64 -28.13 -1.45
N TRP A 442 6.63 -26.79 -1.46
CA TRP A 442 5.98 -26.03 -0.40
C TRP A 442 4.46 -26.27 -0.30
N ILE A 443 3.78 -26.52 -1.43
CA ILE A 443 2.34 -26.82 -1.42
C ILE A 443 2.06 -28.18 -0.77
N GLU A 444 2.94 -29.16 -0.97
CA GLU A 444 2.85 -30.48 -0.34
C GLU A 444 3.06 -30.38 1.19
N GLU A 445 3.99 -29.55 1.66
CA GLU A 445 4.19 -29.29 3.11
C GLU A 445 2.96 -28.66 3.79
N LEU A 446 2.06 -28.03 3.03
CA LEU A 446 0.82 -27.45 3.57
C LEU A 446 -0.32 -28.48 3.73
N GLU A 447 -0.12 -29.73 3.35
CA GLU A 447 -1.10 -30.80 3.56
C GLU A 447 -1.15 -31.29 4.99
#